data_664111966f9d27ad2051120aacc3e530
#
_entry.id   664111966f9d27ad2051120aacc3e530
#
_cell.length_a   1.000
_cell.length_b   1.000
_cell.length_c   1.000
_cell.angle_alpha   90.00
_cell.angle_beta   90.00
_cell.angle_gamma   90.00
#
_symmetry.space_group_name_H-M   'P 1'
#
loop_
_entity.id
_entity.type
_entity.pdbx_description
1 polymer ?
#
loop_
_entity_poly.entity_id
_entity_poly.type
_entity_poly.pdbx_seq_one_letter_code
_entity_poly.pdbx_strand_id
1 'polypeptide(L)'
;LGQENTIIDVSNAYFDTIHRWLPMVSKKRLDMGLPLQNAGPDLAMLFLAMKLITEPVTPVPDLTLYREAKTFVALLESDGVISLFLLQAMILIAVYEFGHAIYPAAWMTTGACARYSDILGIGPGDFTILEQVVSQIGRHLCGIVS
;
A
#
# COMPACT_ATOMS: atom_id res chain seq x y z
N LEU A 1 -2.39 14.04 19.87
CA LEU A 1 -3.66 14.55 19.32
C LEU A 1 -3.57 14.80 17.82
N GLY A 2 -2.49 15.40 17.33
CA GLY A 2 -2.31 15.65 15.91
C GLY A 2 -2.14 14.38 15.06
N GLN A 3 -1.56 13.32 15.62
CA GLN A 3 -1.34 12.07 14.89
C GLN A 3 -2.62 11.27 14.68
N GLU A 4 -3.50 11.22 15.67
CA GLU A 4 -4.77 10.51 15.55
C GLU A 4 -5.66 11.14 14.49
N ASN A 5 -5.76 12.48 14.48
CA ASN A 5 -6.52 13.20 13.46
C ASN A 5 -5.96 12.96 12.06
N THR A 6 -4.62 12.98 11.92
CA THR A 6 -3.95 12.69 10.64
C THR A 6 -4.27 11.29 10.15
N ILE A 7 -4.27 10.29 11.03
CA ILE A 7 -4.59 8.90 10.68
C ILE A 7 -6.04 8.78 10.22
N ILE A 8 -6.97 9.41 10.94
CA ILE A 8 -8.38 9.41 10.57
C ILE A 8 -8.57 10.08 9.20
N ASP A 9 -7.91 11.21 8.97
CA ASP A 9 -7.99 11.94 7.70
C ASP A 9 -7.41 11.10 6.55
N VAL A 10 -6.28 10.45 6.75
CA VAL A 10 -5.66 9.56 5.75
C VAL A 10 -6.56 8.37 5.46
N SER A 11 -7.11 7.75 6.49
CA SER A 11 -8.02 6.62 6.35
C SER A 11 -9.27 7.01 5.55
N ASN A 12 -9.89 8.15 5.89
CA ASN A 12 -11.06 8.65 5.18
C ASN A 12 -10.73 8.95 3.71
N ALA A 13 -9.62 9.61 3.45
CA ALA A 13 -9.19 9.91 2.09
C ALA A 13 -8.98 8.63 1.27
N TYR A 14 -8.36 7.60 1.86
CA TYR A 14 -8.16 6.31 1.22
C TYR A 14 -9.50 5.66 0.87
N PHE A 15 -10.42 5.54 1.84
CA PHE A 15 -11.70 4.87 1.61
C PHE A 15 -12.61 5.64 0.66
N ASP A 16 -12.49 6.96 0.61
CA ASP A 16 -13.29 7.80 -0.29
C ASP A 16 -12.77 7.76 -1.74
N THR A 17 -11.49 7.46 -1.95
CA THR A 17 -10.86 7.54 -3.27
C THR A 17 -10.36 6.17 -3.76
N ILE A 18 -9.29 5.67 -3.16
CA ILE A 18 -8.58 4.50 -3.65
C ILE A 18 -9.39 3.22 -3.45
N HIS A 19 -10.06 3.08 -2.31
CA HIS A 19 -10.83 1.89 -1.97
C HIS A 19 -11.95 1.58 -2.98
N ARG A 20 -12.45 2.60 -3.66
CA ARG A 20 -13.52 2.44 -4.67
C ARG A 20 -13.09 1.54 -5.83
N TRP A 21 -11.83 1.63 -6.24
CA TRP A 21 -11.31 0.83 -7.34
C TRP A 21 -10.32 -0.24 -6.89
N LEU A 22 -9.86 -0.17 -5.66
CA LEU A 22 -8.93 -1.13 -5.08
C LEU A 22 -9.39 -1.50 -3.67
N PRO A 23 -10.50 -2.27 -3.52
CA PRO A 23 -11.07 -2.61 -2.21
C PRO A 23 -10.28 -3.73 -1.54
N MET A 24 -9.08 -3.42 -1.11
CA MET A 24 -8.12 -4.38 -0.57
C MET A 24 -8.03 -4.32 0.95
N VAL A 25 -8.21 -3.14 1.54
CA VAL A 25 -8.09 -2.93 2.97
C VAL A 25 -9.46 -2.98 3.62
N SER A 26 -9.61 -3.83 4.64
CA SER A 26 -10.86 -3.90 5.40
C SER A 26 -10.90 -2.77 6.44
N LYS A 27 -11.85 -1.86 6.30
CA LYS A 27 -12.07 -0.78 7.26
C LYS A 27 -12.36 -1.33 8.65
N LYS A 28 -13.17 -2.39 8.74
CA LYS A 28 -13.50 -3.02 10.02
C LYS A 28 -12.26 -3.57 10.71
N ARG A 29 -11.39 -4.24 9.96
CA ARG A 29 -10.14 -4.80 10.50
C ARG A 29 -9.18 -3.69 10.91
N LEU A 30 -9.15 -2.60 10.16
CA LEU A 30 -8.35 -1.43 10.45
C LEU A 30 -8.83 -0.74 11.74
N ASP A 31 -10.15 -0.55 11.87
CA ASP A 31 -10.75 0.05 13.08
C ASP A 31 -10.49 -0.78 14.34
N MET A 32 -10.43 -2.11 14.21
CA MET A 32 -10.08 -3.00 15.31
C MET A 32 -8.62 -2.86 15.75
N GLY A 33 -7.73 -2.40 14.88
CA GLY A 33 -6.32 -2.14 15.19
C GLY A 33 -6.07 -0.80 15.86
N LEU A 34 -7.08 0.04 15.97
CA LEU A 34 -6.98 1.33 16.67
C LEU A 34 -7.40 1.20 18.14
N PRO A 35 -6.77 1.95 19.08
CA PRO A 35 -5.77 3.00 18.87
C PRO A 35 -4.37 2.45 18.56
N LEU A 36 -3.56 3.26 17.91
CA LEU A 36 -2.19 2.91 17.49
C LEU A 36 -1.26 2.48 18.63
N GLN A 37 -1.60 2.79 19.87
CA GLN A 37 -0.81 2.39 21.04
C GLN A 37 -0.68 0.87 21.16
N ASN A 38 -1.65 0.12 20.61
CA ASN A 38 -1.66 -1.33 20.60
C ASN A 38 -1.31 -1.90 19.22
N ALA A 39 -1.06 -1.04 18.25
CA ALA A 39 -0.76 -1.45 16.88
C ALA A 39 0.73 -1.66 16.69
N GLY A 40 1.10 -2.72 15.96
CA GLY A 40 2.47 -2.98 15.59
C GLY A 40 2.95 -2.05 14.46
N PRO A 41 4.26 -2.12 14.13
CA PRO A 41 4.85 -1.31 13.08
C PRO A 41 4.26 -1.62 11.69
N ASP A 42 3.70 -2.80 11.48
CA ASP A 42 3.05 -3.21 10.25
C ASP A 42 1.81 -2.36 9.94
N LEU A 43 0.99 -2.08 10.96
CA LEU A 43 -0.17 -1.20 10.79
C LEU A 43 0.25 0.25 10.53
N ALA A 44 1.30 0.72 11.22
CA ALA A 44 1.87 2.04 10.96
C ALA A 44 2.37 2.15 9.50
N MET A 45 2.99 1.09 8.99
CA MET A 45 3.43 1.04 7.60
C MET A 45 2.25 1.10 6.63
N LEU A 46 1.15 0.42 6.95
CA LEU A 46 -0.05 0.47 6.11
C LEU A 46 -0.61 1.90 6.05
N PHE A 47 -0.69 2.61 7.17
CA PHE A 47 -1.13 4.01 7.19
C PHE A 47 -0.19 4.91 6.37
N LEU A 48 1.11 4.67 6.46
CA LEU A 48 2.09 5.42 5.67
C LEU A 48 1.89 5.20 4.17
N ALA A 49 1.65 3.96 3.76
CA ALA A 49 1.36 3.62 2.38
C ALA A 49 0.04 4.24 1.90
N MET A 50 -0.98 4.25 2.75
CA MET A 50 -2.26 4.89 2.46
C MET A 50 -2.08 6.40 2.28
N LYS A 51 -1.28 7.03 3.12
CA LYS A 51 -0.95 8.45 2.99
C LYS A 51 -0.23 8.72 1.67
N LEU A 52 0.75 7.88 1.34
CA LEU A 52 1.52 8.02 0.10
C LEU A 52 0.62 7.99 -1.13
N ILE A 53 -0.29 7.01 -1.21
CA ILE A 53 -1.13 6.82 -2.39
C ILE A 53 -2.23 7.87 -2.52
N THR A 54 -2.59 8.54 -1.42
CA THR A 54 -3.60 9.60 -1.41
C THR A 54 -3.01 10.99 -1.58
N GLU A 55 -1.67 11.12 -1.63
CA GLU A 55 -1.03 12.40 -1.87
C GLU A 55 -1.43 12.97 -3.23
N PRO A 56 -1.74 14.27 -3.33
CA PRO A 56 -2.10 14.87 -4.60
C PRO A 56 -0.93 14.85 -5.58
N VAL A 57 -1.25 14.60 -6.84
CA VAL A 57 -0.25 14.61 -7.91
C VAL A 57 0.16 16.06 -8.18
N THR A 58 1.45 16.35 -8.04
CA THR A 58 2.02 17.67 -8.31
C THR A 58 2.90 17.63 -9.54
N PRO A 59 3.08 18.79 -10.25
CA PRO A 59 3.94 18.84 -11.45
C PRO A 59 5.40 18.47 -11.16
N VAL A 60 5.87 18.77 -9.94
CA VAL A 60 7.19 18.35 -9.48
C VAL A 60 6.99 17.35 -8.36
N PRO A 61 7.18 16.04 -8.61
CA PRO A 61 6.92 15.03 -7.59
C PRO A 61 7.95 15.11 -6.47
N ASP A 62 7.45 15.24 -5.24
CA ASP A 62 8.28 15.11 -4.04
C ASP A 62 8.30 13.61 -3.65
N LEU A 63 9.44 12.98 -3.84
CA LEU A 63 9.61 11.56 -3.57
C LEU A 63 10.11 11.28 -2.14
N THR A 64 10.12 12.28 -1.27
CA THR A 64 10.61 12.13 0.11
C THR A 64 9.80 11.09 0.86
N LEU A 65 8.47 11.20 0.86
CA LEU A 65 7.58 10.26 1.53
C LEU A 65 7.70 8.85 0.94
N TYR A 66 7.84 8.76 -0.36
CA TYR A 66 8.05 7.48 -1.04
C TYR A 66 9.35 6.80 -0.57
N ARG A 67 10.43 7.53 -0.49
CA ARG A 67 11.71 7.00 -0.02
C ARG A 67 11.64 6.55 1.43
N GLU A 68 10.97 7.34 2.27
CA GLU A 68 10.73 6.97 3.67
C GLU A 68 9.93 5.68 3.77
N ALA A 69 8.88 5.54 2.97
CA ALA A 69 8.06 4.34 2.93
C ALA A 69 8.88 3.11 2.51
N LYS A 70 9.71 3.24 1.47
CA LYS A 70 10.58 2.15 1.01
C LYS A 70 11.60 1.75 2.07
N THR A 71 12.18 2.71 2.76
CA THR A 71 13.12 2.48 3.85
C THR A 71 12.45 1.74 4.99
N PHE A 72 11.23 2.14 5.34
CA PHE A 72 10.49 1.49 6.44
C PHE A 72 10.12 0.03 6.08
N VAL A 73 9.70 -0.22 4.85
CA VAL A 73 9.45 -1.60 4.39
C VAL A 73 10.72 -2.44 4.50
N ALA A 74 11.86 -1.90 4.06
CA ALA A 74 13.14 -2.61 4.14
C ALA A 74 13.51 -2.97 5.59
N LEU A 75 13.25 -2.05 6.53
CA LEU A 75 13.48 -2.32 7.95
C LEU A 75 12.58 -3.44 8.47
N LEU A 76 11.30 -3.42 8.12
CA LEU A 76 10.36 -4.45 8.54
C LEU A 76 10.69 -5.81 7.95
N GLU A 77 11.13 -5.86 6.70
CA GLU A 77 11.61 -7.09 6.06
C GLU A 77 12.85 -7.62 6.79
N SER A 78 13.77 -6.75 7.13
CA SER A 78 14.99 -7.08 7.86
C SER A 78 14.70 -7.65 9.26
N ASP A 79 13.66 -7.14 9.90
CA ASP A 79 13.22 -7.60 11.22
C ASP A 79 12.36 -8.87 11.15
N GLY A 80 12.09 -9.38 9.95
CA GLY A 80 11.30 -10.58 9.76
C GLY A 80 9.82 -10.42 10.01
N VAL A 81 9.29 -9.20 9.91
CA VAL A 81 7.87 -8.93 10.09
C VAL A 81 7.09 -9.50 8.90
N ILE A 82 6.16 -10.39 9.20
CA ILE A 82 5.29 -11.02 8.19
C ILE A 82 3.85 -10.85 8.65
N SER A 83 3.10 -10.00 7.93
CA SER A 83 1.71 -9.73 8.27
C SER A 83 0.91 -9.32 7.05
N LEU A 84 -0.40 -9.49 7.14
CA LEU A 84 -1.30 -9.05 6.07
C LEU A 84 -1.23 -7.53 5.87
N PHE A 85 -1.10 -6.75 6.96
CA PHE A 85 -0.99 -5.29 6.87
C PHE A 85 0.25 -4.87 6.08
N LEU A 86 1.38 -5.53 6.30
CA LEU A 86 2.61 -5.23 5.55
C LEU A 86 2.45 -5.58 4.07
N LEU A 87 1.82 -6.72 3.76
CA LEU A 87 1.54 -7.08 2.37
C LEU A 87 0.65 -6.03 1.69
N GLN A 88 -0.40 -5.59 2.37
CA GLN A 88 -1.30 -4.55 1.85
C GLN A 88 -0.54 -3.24 1.60
N ALA A 89 0.34 -2.85 2.53
CA ALA A 89 1.19 -1.67 2.36
C ALA A 89 2.10 -1.81 1.12
N MET A 90 2.72 -2.96 0.93
CA MET A 90 3.59 -3.23 -0.22
C MET A 90 2.82 -3.15 -1.53
N ILE A 91 1.59 -3.66 -1.57
CA ILE A 91 0.72 -3.57 -2.75
C ILE A 91 0.40 -2.10 -3.08
N LEU A 92 0.09 -1.29 -2.07
CA LEU A 92 -0.17 0.15 -2.27
C LEU A 92 1.07 0.87 -2.79
N ILE A 93 2.26 0.51 -2.31
CA ILE A 93 3.52 1.06 -2.82
C ILE A 93 3.73 0.67 -4.28
N ALA A 94 3.46 -0.57 -4.65
CA ALA A 94 3.55 -1.02 -6.04
C ALA A 94 2.60 -0.23 -6.95
N VAL A 95 1.37 0.00 -6.50
CA VAL A 95 0.39 0.83 -7.22
C VAL A 95 0.93 2.24 -7.42
N TYR A 96 1.49 2.84 -6.37
CA TYR A 96 2.11 4.17 -6.45
C TYR A 96 3.25 4.19 -7.48
N GLU A 97 4.12 3.17 -7.42
CA GLU A 97 5.27 3.07 -8.34
C GLU A 97 4.82 2.96 -9.80
N PHE A 98 3.81 2.13 -10.07
CA PHE A 98 3.24 2.04 -11.42
C PHE A 98 2.61 3.37 -11.87
N GLY A 99 1.87 4.02 -10.99
CA GLY A 99 1.22 5.29 -11.29
C GLY A 99 2.19 6.44 -11.56
N HIS A 100 3.39 6.37 -11.00
CA HIS A 100 4.44 7.38 -11.14
C HIS A 100 5.56 6.95 -12.11
N ALA A 101 5.35 5.86 -12.85
CA ALA A 101 6.29 5.33 -13.84
C ALA A 101 7.67 4.97 -13.25
N ILE A 102 7.72 4.52 -12.00
CA ILE A 102 8.94 4.02 -11.35
C ILE A 102 9.05 2.52 -11.66
N TYR A 103 9.25 2.17 -12.91
CA TYR A 103 9.03 0.82 -13.40
C TYR A 103 9.99 -0.25 -12.87
N PRO A 104 11.31 -0.03 -12.77
CA PRO A 104 12.15 -1.08 -12.19
C PRO A 104 11.73 -1.42 -10.77
N ALA A 105 11.44 -0.41 -9.94
CA ALA A 105 11.00 -0.61 -8.57
C ALA A 105 9.62 -1.26 -8.51
N ALA A 106 8.70 -0.86 -9.38
CA ALA A 106 7.34 -1.42 -9.43
C ALA A 106 7.36 -2.94 -9.69
N TRP A 107 8.18 -3.39 -10.62
CA TRP A 107 8.35 -4.82 -10.90
C TRP A 107 8.94 -5.56 -9.72
N MET A 108 9.96 -4.99 -9.08
CA MET A 108 10.60 -5.58 -7.92
C MET A 108 9.65 -5.67 -6.73
N THR A 109 8.88 -4.63 -6.49
CA THR A 109 7.89 -4.59 -5.41
C THR A 109 6.78 -5.61 -5.65
N THR A 110 6.30 -5.73 -6.88
CA THR A 110 5.29 -6.74 -7.25
C THR A 110 5.80 -8.15 -6.99
N GLY A 111 7.03 -8.44 -7.38
CA GLY A 111 7.68 -9.72 -7.09
C GLY A 111 7.80 -9.98 -5.59
N ALA A 112 8.14 -8.95 -4.82
CA ALA A 112 8.19 -9.05 -3.36
C ALA A 112 6.81 -9.35 -2.76
N CYS A 113 5.76 -8.72 -3.28
CA CYS A 113 4.38 -9.02 -2.85
C CYS A 113 4.01 -10.47 -3.09
N ALA A 114 4.40 -11.03 -4.24
CA ALA A 114 4.15 -12.43 -4.55
C ALA A 114 4.86 -13.36 -3.55
N ARG A 115 6.13 -13.10 -3.25
CA ARG A 115 6.88 -13.88 -2.28
C ARG A 115 6.29 -13.79 -0.88
N TYR A 116 5.85 -12.57 -0.48
CA TYR A 116 5.20 -12.36 0.82
C TYR A 116 3.88 -13.11 0.92
N SER A 117 3.10 -13.14 -0.16
CA SER A 117 1.85 -13.91 -0.22
C SER A 117 2.10 -15.39 0.01
N ASP A 118 3.16 -15.93 -0.59
CA ASP A 118 3.54 -17.33 -0.39
C ASP A 118 3.88 -17.61 1.09
N ILE A 119 4.63 -16.72 1.71
CA ILE A 119 5.02 -16.87 3.13
C ILE A 119 3.78 -16.82 4.04
N LEU A 120 2.81 -15.96 3.73
CA LEU A 120 1.56 -15.86 4.48
C LEU A 120 0.63 -17.06 4.26
N GLY A 121 0.96 -17.95 3.32
CA GLY A 121 0.12 -19.10 3.00
C GLY A 121 -1.13 -18.75 2.21
N ILE A 122 -1.12 -17.60 1.54
CA ILE A 122 -2.20 -17.21 0.62
C ILE A 122 -2.04 -18.06 -0.64
N GLY A 123 -3.03 -18.94 -0.89
CA GLY A 123 -2.95 -19.92 -1.98
C GLY A 123 -3.10 -19.30 -3.37
N PRO A 124 -2.82 -20.10 -4.43
CA PRO A 124 -2.91 -19.60 -5.81
C PRO A 124 -4.27 -19.03 -6.19
N GLY A 125 -5.36 -19.50 -5.55
CA GLY A 125 -6.69 -18.95 -5.76
C GLY A 125 -6.89 -17.55 -5.22
N ASP A 126 -6.06 -17.15 -4.25
CA ASP A 126 -6.11 -15.82 -3.65
C ASP A 126 -5.23 -14.81 -4.39
N PHE A 127 -4.38 -15.29 -5.32
CA PHE A 127 -3.61 -14.45 -6.24
C PHE A 127 -4.49 -13.64 -7.18
N THR A 128 -5.77 -14.00 -7.32
CA THR A 128 -6.73 -13.21 -8.08
C THR A 128 -6.75 -11.75 -7.64
N ILE A 129 -6.49 -11.47 -6.36
CA ILE A 129 -6.44 -10.09 -5.86
C ILE A 129 -5.24 -9.35 -6.47
N LEU A 130 -4.03 -9.95 -6.45
CA LEU A 130 -2.84 -9.35 -7.06
C LEU A 130 -2.98 -9.22 -8.57
N GLU A 131 -3.51 -10.25 -9.25
CA GLU A 131 -3.79 -10.19 -10.67
C GLU A 131 -4.82 -9.13 -11.02
N GLN A 132 -5.87 -9.00 -10.20
CA GLN A 132 -6.86 -7.95 -10.38
C GLN A 132 -6.26 -6.57 -10.17
N VAL A 133 -5.41 -6.40 -9.17
CA VAL A 133 -4.70 -5.15 -8.90
C VAL A 133 -3.83 -4.77 -10.09
N VAL A 134 -3.00 -5.69 -10.57
CA VAL A 134 -2.12 -5.46 -11.72
C VAL A 134 -2.94 -5.16 -12.98
N SER A 135 -4.03 -5.89 -13.20
CA SER A 135 -4.94 -5.68 -14.33
C SER A 135 -5.63 -4.32 -14.27
N GLN A 136 -6.09 -3.91 -13.07
CA GLN A 136 -6.72 -2.61 -12.88
C GLN A 136 -5.73 -1.47 -13.03
N ILE A 137 -4.50 -1.64 -12.54
CA ILE A 137 -3.43 -0.66 -12.76
C ILE A 137 -3.16 -0.51 -14.25
N GLY A 138 -3.05 -1.62 -14.97
CA GLY A 138 -2.84 -1.59 -16.43
C GLY A 138 -3.94 -0.85 -17.15
N ARG A 139 -5.20 -1.09 -16.79
CA ARG A 139 -6.34 -0.38 -17.37
C ARG A 139 -6.34 1.10 -17.04
N HIS A 140 -6.00 1.44 -15.79
CA HIS A 140 -5.94 2.83 -15.35
C HIS A 140 -4.82 3.59 -16.09
N LEU A 141 -3.65 2.97 -16.23
CA LEU A 141 -2.54 3.54 -17.00
C LEU A 141 -2.87 3.70 -18.48
N CYS A 142 -3.54 2.72 -19.08
CA CYS A 142 -4.01 2.82 -20.46
C CYS A 142 -5.00 3.98 -20.64
N GLY A 143 -5.86 4.23 -19.65
CA GLY A 143 -6.77 5.36 -19.66
C GLY A 143 -6.06 6.72 -19.55
N ILE A 144 -4.90 6.77 -18.88
CA ILE A 144 -4.10 7.99 -18.74
C ILE A 144 -3.26 8.25 -20.02
N VAL A 145 -2.76 7.19 -20.65
CA VAL A 145 -1.87 7.29 -21.83
C VAL A 145 -2.66 7.49 -23.13
N SER A 146 -3.91 7.10 -23.15
CA SER A 146 -4.77 7.32 -24.31
C SER A 146 -5.55 8.62 -24.18
#